data_652152857e5ce4dce36cc77b27d2236b
#
_entry.id   652152857e5ce4dce36cc77b27d2236b
#
_cell.length_a   1.000
_cell.length_b   1.000
_cell.length_c   1.000
_cell.angle_alpha   90.00
_cell.angle_beta   90.00
_cell.angle_gamma   90.00
#
_symmetry.space_group_name_H-M   'P 1'
#
loop_
_entity.id
_entity.type
_entity.pdbx_description
1 polymer ?
#
loop_
_entity_poly.entity_id
_entity_poly.type
_entity_poly.pdbx_seq_one_letter_code
_entity_poly.pdbx_strand_id
1 'polypeptide(L)'
;LGDEINRATPRTQSSLLECMEERQVTVDGNTRTLDQPFMVVATQNPVETQGTFPLPEAQLDRFLIKIEMGYPTTTEGIEILKRFKQQNPLLDIEPVATKEEIIEAQQNYSKIFVSEDVLQYIIKIVEMTRQHNDIVLGVSPRGSQALLKAAQVCAILRGRDYVSPDDVKDMVKPVLAHRIMLRNVMGKREGQLNIVLEQILKGVPVPSEAISSNGDNL
;
A
#
# COMPACT_ATOMS: atom_id res chain seq x y z
N LEU A 1 -13.38 6.17 6.60
CA LEU A 1 -12.73 7.18 5.78
C LEU A 1 -12.27 8.35 6.67
N GLY A 2 -10.94 8.60 6.74
CA GLY A 2 -10.35 9.76 7.39
C GLY A 2 -9.92 10.78 6.35
N ASP A 3 -10.79 11.75 6.08
CA ASP A 3 -10.46 12.79 5.10
C ASP A 3 -9.52 13.82 5.70
N GLU A 4 -8.51 14.24 4.93
CA GLU A 4 -7.45 15.18 5.33
C GLU A 4 -6.85 14.87 6.72
N ILE A 5 -6.39 13.64 6.92
CA ILE A 5 -5.85 13.18 8.22
C ILE A 5 -4.70 14.07 8.75
N ASN A 6 -3.97 14.74 7.87
CA ASN A 6 -2.94 15.71 8.23
C ASN A 6 -3.48 17.00 8.87
N ARG A 7 -4.78 17.25 8.84
CA ARG A 7 -5.43 18.33 9.59
C ARG A 7 -5.90 17.90 10.99
N ALA A 8 -6.01 16.61 11.21
CA ALA A 8 -6.35 16.10 12.54
C ALA A 8 -5.19 16.33 13.53
N THR A 9 -5.54 16.59 14.79
CA THR A 9 -4.53 16.74 15.85
C THR A 9 -3.75 15.44 16.05
N PRO A 10 -2.52 15.47 16.60
CA PRO A 10 -1.73 14.27 16.86
C PRO A 10 -2.47 13.26 17.75
N ARG A 11 -3.30 13.72 18.67
CA ARG A 11 -4.14 12.85 19.52
C ARG A 11 -5.16 12.07 18.70
N THR A 12 -5.86 12.73 17.77
CA THR A 12 -6.83 12.10 16.86
C THR A 12 -6.12 11.12 15.92
N GLN A 13 -4.95 11.50 15.38
CA GLN A 13 -4.13 10.62 14.56
C GLN A 13 -3.74 9.35 15.33
N SER A 14 -3.31 9.48 16.59
CA SER A 14 -2.95 8.33 17.44
C SER A 14 -4.12 7.38 17.69
N SER A 15 -5.32 7.91 17.92
CA SER A 15 -6.52 7.08 18.10
C SER A 15 -6.89 6.31 16.83
N LEU A 16 -6.72 6.92 15.64
CA LEU A 16 -6.93 6.22 14.38
C LEU A 16 -5.92 5.07 14.20
N LEU A 17 -4.66 5.29 14.60
CA LEU A 17 -3.61 4.28 14.49
C LEU A 17 -3.83 3.11 15.46
N GLU A 18 -4.40 3.37 16.65
CA GLU A 18 -4.87 2.32 17.56
C GLU A 18 -5.94 1.46 16.88
N CYS A 19 -6.94 2.08 16.27
CA CYS A 19 -7.97 1.35 15.51
C CYS A 19 -7.39 0.46 14.41
N MET A 20 -6.33 0.91 13.71
CA MET A 20 -5.70 0.16 12.62
C MET A 20 -4.94 -1.07 13.11
N GLU A 21 -4.26 -0.99 14.25
CA GLU A 21 -3.44 -2.08 14.78
C GLU A 21 -4.21 -3.03 15.65
N GLU A 22 -4.89 -2.47 16.66
CA GLU A 22 -5.55 -3.26 17.70
C GLU A 22 -6.98 -3.65 17.31
N ARG A 23 -7.52 -3.08 16.22
CA ARG A 23 -8.93 -3.26 15.79
C ARG A 23 -9.92 -2.98 16.91
N GLN A 24 -9.62 -1.98 17.70
CA GLN A 24 -10.43 -1.51 18.81
C GLN A 24 -10.39 0.02 18.90
N VAL A 25 -11.32 0.58 19.60
CA VAL A 25 -11.38 2.00 19.94
C VAL A 25 -11.68 2.15 21.42
N THR A 26 -10.92 3.01 22.10
CA THR A 26 -11.14 3.35 23.51
C THR A 26 -11.73 4.74 23.62
N VAL A 27 -12.97 4.84 24.10
CA VAL A 27 -13.67 6.10 24.34
C VAL A 27 -14.11 6.14 25.80
N ASP A 28 -13.75 7.19 26.51
CA ASP A 28 -14.09 7.41 27.92
C ASP A 28 -13.77 6.21 28.84
N GLY A 29 -12.61 5.59 28.59
CA GLY A 29 -12.13 4.42 29.36
C GLY A 29 -12.80 3.09 28.99
N ASN A 30 -13.74 3.08 28.02
CA ASN A 30 -14.39 1.88 27.52
C ASN A 30 -13.77 1.46 26.18
N THR A 31 -13.20 0.27 26.14
CA THR A 31 -12.63 -0.33 24.91
C THR A 31 -13.73 -1.13 24.19
N ARG A 32 -13.88 -0.87 22.90
CA ARG A 32 -14.81 -1.57 21.99
C ARG A 32 -14.03 -2.17 20.84
N THR A 33 -14.22 -3.44 20.57
CA THR A 33 -13.69 -4.12 19.39
C THR A 33 -14.44 -3.66 18.14
N LEU A 34 -13.73 -3.48 17.04
CA LEU A 34 -14.30 -3.10 15.76
C LEU A 34 -14.69 -4.35 14.95
N ASP A 35 -15.88 -4.29 14.34
CA ASP A 35 -16.37 -5.37 13.48
C ASP A 35 -15.50 -5.58 12.25
N GLN A 36 -15.46 -6.82 11.76
CA GLN A 36 -14.77 -7.15 10.52
C GLN A 36 -15.77 -7.19 9.34
N PRO A 37 -15.34 -6.85 8.12
CA PRO A 37 -14.01 -6.34 7.75
C PRO A 37 -13.85 -4.88 8.20
N PHE A 38 -12.67 -4.55 8.73
CA PHE A 38 -12.31 -3.17 9.09
C PHE A 38 -11.13 -2.70 8.24
N MET A 39 -11.29 -1.56 7.60
CA MET A 39 -10.25 -0.93 6.78
C MET A 39 -10.27 0.58 6.99
N VAL A 40 -9.09 1.18 7.10
CA VAL A 40 -8.93 2.63 7.13
C VAL A 40 -8.45 3.12 5.78
N VAL A 41 -9.19 4.05 5.20
CA VAL A 41 -8.78 4.86 4.06
C VAL A 41 -8.58 6.28 4.56
N ALA A 42 -7.39 6.83 4.39
CA ALA A 42 -7.09 8.20 4.78
C ALA A 42 -6.59 8.99 3.58
N THR A 43 -7.01 10.26 3.50
CA THR A 43 -6.52 11.18 2.48
C THR A 43 -5.57 12.20 3.09
N GLN A 44 -4.67 12.73 2.29
CA GLN A 44 -3.82 13.87 2.61
C GLN A 44 -3.86 14.85 1.44
N ASN A 45 -4.02 16.13 1.74
CA ASN A 45 -3.85 17.19 0.75
C ASN A 45 -2.42 17.72 0.82
N PRO A 46 -1.56 17.42 -0.18
CA PRO A 46 -0.15 17.82 -0.14
C PRO A 46 0.07 19.31 -0.40
N VAL A 47 -0.92 20.01 -0.94
CA VAL A 47 -0.81 21.44 -1.32
C VAL A 47 -0.97 22.36 -0.10
N GLU A 48 -1.76 21.95 0.87
CA GLU A 48 -2.02 22.74 2.06
C GLU A 48 -1.04 22.38 3.19
N THR A 49 -0.16 23.32 3.51
CA THR A 49 0.84 23.15 4.58
C THR A 49 0.51 23.92 5.86
N GLN A 50 -0.30 24.98 5.78
CA GLN A 50 -0.70 25.75 6.97
C GLN A 50 -1.74 25.01 7.80
N GLY A 51 -1.51 24.93 9.12
CA GLY A 51 -2.44 24.26 10.05
C GLY A 51 -2.49 22.74 9.91
N THR A 52 -1.47 22.13 9.33
CA THR A 52 -1.38 20.68 9.20
C THR A 52 -0.37 20.08 10.19
N PHE A 53 -0.65 18.83 10.59
CA PHE A 53 0.21 18.00 11.41
C PHE A 53 0.64 16.80 10.56
N PRO A 54 1.85 16.82 9.95
CA PRO A 54 2.32 15.70 9.14
C PRO A 54 2.41 14.43 10.01
N LEU A 55 1.99 13.30 9.44
CA LEU A 55 2.17 12.02 10.13
C LEU A 55 3.66 11.67 10.17
N PRO A 56 4.21 11.32 11.36
CA PRO A 56 5.55 10.77 11.47
C PRO A 56 5.72 9.49 10.65
N GLU A 57 6.95 9.21 10.21
CA GLU A 57 7.27 8.04 9.37
C GLU A 57 6.83 6.70 10.01
N ALA A 58 7.00 6.57 11.33
CA ALA A 58 6.56 5.39 12.07
C ALA A 58 5.04 5.18 12.03
N GLN A 59 4.28 6.24 11.82
CA GLN A 59 2.83 6.19 11.65
C GLN A 59 2.46 5.87 10.20
N LEU A 60 3.20 6.41 9.23
CA LEU A 60 3.01 6.10 7.82
C LEU A 60 3.29 4.62 7.53
N ASP A 61 4.24 3.99 8.22
CA ASP A 61 4.57 2.56 8.07
C ASP A 61 3.38 1.62 8.41
N ARG A 62 2.36 2.12 9.11
CA ARG A 62 1.13 1.36 9.43
C ARG A 62 0.15 1.23 8.28
N PHE A 63 0.19 2.15 7.32
CA PHE A 63 -0.63 2.07 6.11
C PHE A 63 -0.06 1.02 5.15
N LEU A 64 -0.90 0.10 4.67
CA LEU A 64 -0.48 -0.98 3.79
C LEU A 64 0.09 -0.43 2.47
N ILE A 65 -0.66 0.45 1.83
CA ILE A 65 -0.29 1.09 0.55
C ILE A 65 -0.54 2.59 0.60
N LYS A 66 0.24 3.33 -0.17
CA LYS A 66 -0.01 4.73 -0.50
C LYS A 66 -0.16 4.87 -2.01
N ILE A 67 -1.24 5.49 -2.43
CA ILE A 67 -1.49 5.83 -3.83
C ILE A 67 -1.51 7.35 -4.01
N GLU A 68 -1.06 7.79 -5.16
CA GLU A 68 -1.04 9.20 -5.55
C GLU A 68 -2.11 9.43 -6.61
N MET A 69 -3.04 10.33 -6.29
CA MET A 69 -4.05 10.76 -7.26
C MET A 69 -3.42 11.86 -8.12
N GLY A 70 -3.07 11.53 -9.36
CA GLY A 70 -2.60 12.51 -10.33
C GLY A 70 -3.73 13.44 -10.82
N TYR A 71 -3.37 14.40 -11.67
CA TYR A 71 -4.39 15.14 -12.43
C TYR A 71 -4.96 14.26 -13.54
N PRO A 72 -6.26 14.40 -13.85
CA PRO A 72 -6.86 13.68 -14.96
C PRO A 72 -6.26 14.14 -16.30
N THR A 73 -6.15 13.21 -17.23
CA THR A 73 -5.86 13.52 -18.63
C THR A 73 -6.99 14.35 -19.24
N THR A 74 -6.77 14.96 -20.40
CA THR A 74 -7.82 15.72 -21.08
C THR A 74 -9.07 14.89 -21.34
N THR A 75 -8.92 13.62 -21.73
CA THR A 75 -10.04 12.70 -21.97
C THR A 75 -10.82 12.39 -20.70
N GLU A 76 -10.11 12.06 -19.63
CA GLU A 76 -10.72 11.82 -18.31
C GLU A 76 -11.41 13.06 -17.77
N GLY A 77 -10.81 14.26 -17.95
CA GLY A 77 -11.41 15.52 -17.57
C GLY A 77 -12.74 15.78 -18.30
N ILE A 78 -12.81 15.49 -19.59
CA ILE A 78 -14.06 15.59 -20.36
C ILE A 78 -15.11 14.61 -19.82
N GLU A 79 -14.74 13.38 -19.51
CA GLU A 79 -15.64 12.38 -18.91
C GLU A 79 -16.16 12.81 -17.54
N ILE A 80 -15.31 13.38 -16.70
CA ILE A 80 -15.71 13.95 -15.41
C ILE A 80 -16.79 15.04 -15.62
N LEU A 81 -16.55 15.97 -16.54
CA LEU A 81 -17.51 17.04 -16.82
C LEU A 81 -18.85 16.51 -17.38
N LYS A 82 -18.82 15.50 -18.23
CA LYS A 82 -20.03 14.86 -18.76
C LYS A 82 -20.86 14.21 -17.65
N ARG A 83 -20.23 13.48 -16.73
CA ARG A 83 -20.89 12.84 -15.59
C ARG A 83 -21.54 13.86 -14.67
N PHE A 84 -20.82 14.94 -14.31
CA PHE A 84 -21.37 16.01 -13.48
C PHE A 84 -22.52 16.79 -14.10
N LYS A 85 -22.58 16.84 -15.45
CA LYS A 85 -23.68 17.51 -16.16
C LYS A 85 -25.02 16.76 -16.03
N GLN A 86 -24.98 15.45 -15.85
CA GLN A 86 -26.20 14.61 -15.86
C GLN A 86 -26.75 14.38 -14.46
N GLN A 87 -25.95 13.82 -13.55
CA GLN A 87 -26.38 13.49 -12.18
C GLN A 87 -25.16 13.26 -11.29
N ASN A 88 -25.31 13.30 -9.98
CA ASN A 88 -24.21 12.95 -9.08
C ASN A 88 -23.91 11.43 -9.18
N PRO A 89 -22.73 11.01 -9.72
CA PRO A 89 -22.44 9.58 -9.95
C PRO A 89 -22.43 8.74 -8.67
N LEU A 90 -22.29 9.38 -7.50
CA LEU A 90 -22.29 8.68 -6.21
C LEU A 90 -23.63 8.06 -5.86
N LEU A 91 -24.75 8.58 -6.44
CA LEU A 91 -26.09 8.06 -6.19
C LEU A 91 -26.37 6.74 -6.92
N ASP A 92 -25.58 6.43 -7.93
CA ASP A 92 -25.73 5.25 -8.78
C ASP A 92 -24.80 4.09 -8.38
N ILE A 93 -24.03 4.27 -7.28
CA ILE A 93 -23.11 3.22 -6.79
C ILE A 93 -23.90 2.19 -5.98
N GLU A 94 -23.84 0.94 -6.44
CA GLU A 94 -24.36 -0.20 -5.73
C GLU A 94 -23.26 -1.07 -5.13
N PRO A 95 -23.52 -1.83 -4.05
CA PRO A 95 -22.56 -2.79 -3.52
C PRO A 95 -22.18 -3.84 -4.57
N VAL A 96 -20.88 -4.11 -4.72
CA VAL A 96 -20.35 -5.11 -5.67
C VAL A 96 -19.84 -6.38 -4.97
N ALA A 97 -19.80 -6.38 -3.64
CA ALA A 97 -19.42 -7.52 -2.80
C ALA A 97 -20.12 -7.47 -1.45
N THR A 98 -20.32 -8.61 -0.85
CA THR A 98 -20.86 -8.74 0.50
C THR A 98 -19.75 -8.67 1.56
N LYS A 99 -20.14 -8.44 2.81
CA LYS A 99 -19.23 -8.46 3.96
C LYS A 99 -18.53 -9.84 4.08
N GLU A 100 -19.28 -10.91 3.88
CA GLU A 100 -18.84 -12.30 3.97
C GLU A 100 -17.80 -12.62 2.90
N GLU A 101 -18.00 -12.20 1.65
CA GLU A 101 -17.04 -12.37 0.55
C GLU A 101 -15.72 -11.66 0.83
N ILE A 102 -15.76 -10.46 1.41
CA ILE A 102 -14.54 -9.73 1.78
C ILE A 102 -13.79 -10.47 2.91
N ILE A 103 -14.50 -10.97 3.92
CA ILE A 103 -13.89 -11.74 5.02
C ILE A 103 -13.26 -13.02 4.48
N GLU A 104 -13.95 -13.74 3.59
CA GLU A 104 -13.42 -14.94 2.96
C GLU A 104 -12.15 -14.64 2.15
N ALA A 105 -12.14 -13.57 1.37
CA ALA A 105 -10.96 -13.14 0.63
C ALA A 105 -9.79 -12.81 1.57
N GLN A 106 -10.05 -12.12 2.70
CA GLN A 106 -9.04 -11.81 3.71
C GLN A 106 -8.48 -13.05 4.43
N GLN A 107 -9.23 -14.13 4.52
CA GLN A 107 -8.77 -15.40 5.11
C GLN A 107 -7.97 -16.25 4.13
N ASN A 108 -8.22 -16.11 2.84
CA ASN A 108 -7.70 -17.02 1.81
C ASN A 108 -6.48 -16.48 1.05
N TYR A 109 -6.20 -15.16 1.04
CA TYR A 109 -5.09 -14.62 0.25
C TYR A 109 -3.73 -15.24 0.61
N SER A 110 -3.53 -15.65 1.86
CA SER A 110 -2.28 -16.24 2.33
C SER A 110 -2.00 -17.65 1.80
N LYS A 111 -3.01 -18.30 1.18
CA LYS A 111 -2.88 -19.62 0.57
C LYS A 111 -2.20 -19.59 -0.81
N ILE A 112 -2.05 -18.40 -1.38
CA ILE A 112 -1.35 -18.19 -2.65
C ILE A 112 0.11 -18.61 -2.50
N PHE A 113 0.57 -19.46 -3.39
CA PHE A 113 1.93 -20.00 -3.35
C PHE A 113 2.97 -18.90 -3.60
N VAL A 114 4.02 -18.91 -2.80
CA VAL A 114 5.17 -18.02 -2.94
C VAL A 114 6.44 -18.87 -2.87
N SER A 115 7.21 -18.90 -3.94
CA SER A 115 8.47 -19.64 -3.96
C SER A 115 9.51 -18.99 -3.05
N GLU A 116 10.48 -19.79 -2.58
CA GLU A 116 11.61 -19.29 -1.79
C GLU A 116 12.40 -18.22 -2.55
N ASP A 117 12.54 -18.35 -3.87
CA ASP A 117 13.24 -17.37 -4.71
C ASP A 117 12.53 -16.02 -4.75
N VAL A 118 11.19 -16.01 -4.76
CA VAL A 118 10.39 -14.77 -4.67
C VAL A 118 10.50 -14.17 -3.27
N LEU A 119 10.50 -14.97 -2.21
CA LEU A 119 10.74 -14.47 -0.85
C LEU A 119 12.12 -13.82 -0.72
N GLN A 120 13.16 -14.46 -1.25
CA GLN A 120 14.52 -13.92 -1.29
C GLN A 120 14.59 -12.63 -2.12
N TYR A 121 13.86 -12.56 -3.24
CA TYR A 121 13.75 -11.36 -4.06
C TYR A 121 13.17 -10.17 -3.29
N ILE A 122 12.07 -10.39 -2.56
CA ILE A 122 11.46 -9.38 -1.67
C ILE A 122 12.49 -8.89 -0.64
N ILE A 123 13.19 -9.81 0.04
CA ILE A 123 14.18 -9.45 1.07
C ILE A 123 15.34 -8.68 0.46
N LYS A 124 15.86 -9.07 -0.70
CA LYS A 124 16.95 -8.34 -1.38
C LYS A 124 16.54 -6.92 -1.75
N ILE A 125 15.33 -6.71 -2.26
CA ILE A 125 14.80 -5.36 -2.53
C ILE A 125 14.79 -4.54 -1.23
N VAL A 126 14.27 -5.07 -0.14
CA VAL A 126 14.20 -4.38 1.16
C VAL A 126 15.60 -4.07 1.71
N GLU A 127 16.55 -5.01 1.63
CA GLU A 127 17.94 -4.79 2.05
C GLU A 127 18.62 -3.69 1.23
N MET A 128 18.41 -3.66 -0.08
CA MET A 128 18.91 -2.59 -0.94
C MET A 128 18.39 -1.21 -0.53
N THR A 129 17.15 -1.10 -0.02
CA THR A 129 16.66 0.17 0.53
C THR A 129 17.45 0.64 1.74
N ARG A 130 18.00 -0.27 2.54
CA ARG A 130 18.79 0.03 3.74
C ARG A 130 20.24 0.35 3.44
N GLN A 131 20.75 -0.10 2.29
CA GLN A 131 22.14 0.07 1.87
C GLN A 131 22.34 1.21 0.86
N HIS A 132 21.26 1.75 0.30
CA HIS A 132 21.32 2.78 -0.73
C HIS A 132 21.83 4.11 -0.17
N ASN A 133 22.81 4.74 -0.84
CA ASN A 133 23.46 5.96 -0.37
C ASN A 133 22.52 7.15 -0.18
N ASP A 134 21.47 7.26 -0.99
CA ASP A 134 20.50 8.35 -0.94
C ASP A 134 19.38 8.12 0.07
N ILE A 135 19.37 6.98 0.76
CA ILE A 135 18.35 6.64 1.76
C ILE A 135 18.93 6.83 3.17
N VAL A 136 18.21 7.56 4.03
CA VAL A 136 18.51 7.68 5.46
C VAL A 136 17.80 6.61 6.26
N LEU A 137 16.52 6.36 5.94
CA LEU A 137 15.72 5.33 6.57
C LEU A 137 15.15 4.40 5.49
N GLY A 138 15.61 3.15 5.50
CA GLY A 138 15.13 2.09 4.63
C GLY A 138 13.91 1.38 5.22
N VAL A 139 13.39 0.43 4.49
CA VAL A 139 12.16 -0.29 4.80
C VAL A 139 12.30 -1.17 6.03
N SER A 140 11.32 -1.12 6.94
CA SER A 140 11.22 -1.95 8.14
C SER A 140 10.82 -3.41 7.80
N PRO A 141 10.95 -4.37 8.75
CA PRO A 141 10.40 -5.72 8.58
C PRO A 141 8.89 -5.73 8.32
N ARG A 142 8.14 -4.76 8.86
CA ARG A 142 6.70 -4.58 8.55
C ARG A 142 6.48 -4.29 7.07
N GLY A 143 7.36 -3.49 6.45
CA GLY A 143 7.28 -3.20 5.02
C GLY A 143 7.55 -4.41 4.13
N SER A 144 8.45 -5.35 4.50
CA SER A 144 8.63 -6.60 3.76
C SER A 144 7.39 -7.50 3.85
N GLN A 145 6.75 -7.60 5.03
CA GLN A 145 5.48 -8.32 5.18
C GLN A 145 4.35 -7.66 4.38
N ALA A 146 4.29 -6.33 4.36
CA ALA A 146 3.31 -5.59 3.56
C ALA A 146 3.50 -5.85 2.06
N LEU A 147 4.77 -5.87 1.57
CA LEU A 147 5.07 -6.16 0.17
C LEU A 147 4.68 -7.58 -0.23
N LEU A 148 4.96 -8.57 0.62
CA LEU A 148 4.52 -9.94 0.42
C LEU A 148 2.99 -10.03 0.29
N LYS A 149 2.25 -9.47 1.25
CA LYS A 149 0.78 -9.46 1.23
C LYS A 149 0.22 -8.80 -0.03
N ALA A 150 0.77 -7.65 -0.41
CA ALA A 150 0.32 -6.93 -1.60
C ALA A 150 0.61 -7.72 -2.88
N ALA A 151 1.76 -8.39 -2.98
CA ALA A 151 2.10 -9.24 -4.13
C ALA A 151 1.18 -10.47 -4.24
N GLN A 152 0.83 -11.12 -3.10
CA GLN A 152 -0.14 -12.22 -3.09
C GLN A 152 -1.52 -11.77 -3.60
N VAL A 153 -2.03 -10.64 -3.11
CA VAL A 153 -3.31 -10.09 -3.59
C VAL A 153 -3.22 -9.68 -5.05
N CYS A 154 -2.09 -9.11 -5.50
CA CYS A 154 -1.87 -8.78 -6.91
C CYS A 154 -1.97 -10.02 -7.82
N ALA A 155 -1.38 -11.15 -7.40
CA ALA A 155 -1.49 -12.42 -8.12
C ALA A 155 -2.95 -12.90 -8.23
N ILE A 156 -3.71 -12.83 -7.12
CA ILE A 156 -5.15 -13.19 -7.11
C ILE A 156 -5.93 -12.34 -8.11
N LEU A 157 -5.74 -11.02 -8.08
CA LEU A 157 -6.43 -10.09 -8.98
C LEU A 157 -6.10 -10.35 -10.47
N ARG A 158 -4.96 -11.01 -10.74
CA ARG A 158 -4.53 -11.48 -12.06
C ARG A 158 -4.95 -12.92 -12.37
N GLY A 159 -5.76 -13.54 -11.51
CA GLY A 159 -6.28 -14.90 -11.68
C GLY A 159 -5.23 -16.00 -11.53
N ARG A 160 -4.15 -15.76 -10.74
CA ARG A 160 -3.08 -16.73 -10.50
C ARG A 160 -3.09 -17.21 -9.04
N ASP A 161 -2.68 -18.44 -8.83
CA ASP A 161 -2.52 -19.09 -7.52
C ASP A 161 -1.07 -19.07 -7.02
N TYR A 162 -0.18 -18.36 -7.71
CA TYR A 162 1.22 -18.14 -7.34
C TYR A 162 1.65 -16.69 -7.58
N VAL A 163 2.62 -16.22 -6.79
CA VAL A 163 3.25 -14.90 -6.92
C VAL A 163 4.40 -14.95 -7.90
N SER A 164 4.40 -14.04 -8.88
CA SER A 164 5.51 -13.81 -9.78
C SER A 164 6.39 -12.64 -9.33
N PRO A 165 7.65 -12.54 -9.78
CA PRO A 165 8.49 -11.37 -9.53
C PRO A 165 7.89 -10.05 -10.01
N ASP A 166 7.07 -10.07 -11.06
CA ASP A 166 6.42 -8.87 -11.58
C ASP A 166 5.32 -8.35 -10.63
N ASP A 167 4.61 -9.23 -9.91
CA ASP A 167 3.68 -8.82 -8.86
C ASP A 167 4.39 -8.07 -7.74
N VAL A 168 5.59 -8.53 -7.38
CA VAL A 168 6.42 -7.85 -6.40
C VAL A 168 6.85 -6.48 -6.91
N LYS A 169 7.36 -6.37 -8.14
CA LYS A 169 7.82 -5.09 -8.74
C LYS A 169 6.71 -4.05 -8.77
N ASP A 170 5.51 -4.44 -9.21
CA ASP A 170 4.37 -3.54 -9.31
C ASP A 170 3.94 -2.99 -7.95
N MET A 171 4.11 -3.79 -6.89
CA MET A 171 3.75 -3.39 -5.54
C MET A 171 4.88 -2.65 -4.79
N VAL A 172 6.10 -2.60 -5.31
CA VAL A 172 7.23 -1.89 -4.66
C VAL A 172 6.90 -0.42 -4.40
N LYS A 173 6.47 0.33 -5.42
CA LYS A 173 6.18 1.76 -5.25
C LYS A 173 5.01 2.00 -4.30
N PRO A 174 3.81 1.46 -4.49
CA PRO A 174 2.67 1.74 -3.59
C PRO A 174 2.91 1.27 -2.15
N VAL A 175 3.69 0.22 -1.95
CA VAL A 175 3.96 -0.33 -0.61
C VAL A 175 5.18 0.31 0.06
N LEU A 176 6.27 0.58 -0.64
CA LEU A 176 7.53 0.99 -0.01
C LEU A 176 7.78 2.49 -0.04
N ALA A 177 7.23 3.25 -0.99
CA ALA A 177 7.56 4.66 -1.18
C ALA A 177 7.34 5.53 0.06
N HIS A 178 6.27 5.29 0.81
CA HIS A 178 5.94 6.06 2.01
C HIS A 178 6.72 5.62 3.26
N ARG A 179 7.48 4.52 3.16
CA ARG A 179 8.32 3.94 4.23
C ARG A 179 9.80 4.32 4.11
N ILE A 180 10.17 5.03 3.03
CA ILE A 180 11.56 5.39 2.74
C ILE A 180 11.76 6.87 2.99
N MET A 181 12.85 7.21 3.70
CA MET A 181 13.29 8.59 3.88
C MET A 181 14.57 8.83 3.09
N LEU A 182 14.54 9.79 2.19
CA LEU A 182 15.72 10.21 1.41
C LEU A 182 16.63 11.14 2.20
N ARG A 183 17.94 11.07 1.97
CA ARG A 183 18.95 11.88 2.64
C ARG A 183 18.89 13.33 2.23
N ASN A 184 18.89 13.60 0.95
CA ASN A 184 18.83 14.93 0.38
C ASN A 184 17.72 15.00 -0.66
N VAL A 185 16.72 15.84 -0.42
CA VAL A 185 15.64 16.03 -1.39
C VAL A 185 15.93 17.29 -2.16
N MET A 186 16.43 17.14 -3.40
CA MET A 186 16.56 18.24 -4.36
C MET A 186 15.35 18.19 -5.31
N GLY A 187 14.46 19.15 -5.20
CA GLY A 187 13.24 19.21 -6.02
C GLY A 187 12.05 18.45 -5.43
N LYS A 188 11.23 17.83 -6.30
CA LYS A 188 10.07 17.07 -5.84
C LYS A 188 10.52 15.70 -5.29
N ARG A 189 10.27 15.45 -4.01
CA ARG A 189 10.59 14.20 -3.30
C ARG A 189 10.17 12.94 -4.08
N GLU A 190 8.97 12.96 -4.66
CA GLU A 190 8.40 11.83 -5.40
C GLU A 190 9.21 11.44 -6.63
N GLY A 191 9.67 12.43 -7.42
CA GLY A 191 10.49 12.16 -8.60
C GLY A 191 11.81 11.49 -8.25
N GLN A 192 12.47 11.98 -7.21
CA GLN A 192 13.73 11.39 -6.73
C GLN A 192 13.53 10.00 -6.14
N LEU A 193 12.46 9.79 -5.38
CA LEU A 193 12.14 8.48 -4.82
C LEU A 193 11.86 7.43 -5.90
N ASN A 194 11.13 7.79 -6.95
CA ASN A 194 10.89 6.90 -8.08
C ASN A 194 12.20 6.46 -8.74
N ILE A 195 13.14 7.40 -8.96
CA ILE A 195 14.46 7.10 -9.53
C ILE A 195 15.22 6.12 -8.63
N VAL A 196 15.24 6.34 -7.32
CA VAL A 196 15.90 5.46 -6.35
C VAL A 196 15.29 4.06 -6.35
N LEU A 197 13.94 3.96 -6.34
CA LEU A 197 13.26 2.67 -6.40
C LEU A 197 13.54 1.91 -7.70
N GLU A 198 13.59 2.61 -8.84
CA GLU A 198 13.96 2.01 -10.12
C GLU A 198 15.41 1.51 -10.12
N GLN A 199 16.35 2.25 -9.54
CA GLN A 199 17.74 1.82 -9.40
C GLN A 199 17.84 0.56 -8.55
N ILE A 200 17.12 0.49 -7.42
CA ILE A 200 17.05 -0.69 -6.57
C ILE A 200 16.51 -1.88 -7.36
N LEU A 201 15.38 -1.72 -8.05
CA LEU A 201 14.78 -2.79 -8.84
C LEU A 201 15.69 -3.29 -9.96
N LYS A 202 16.45 -2.40 -10.62
CA LYS A 202 17.45 -2.77 -11.65
C LYS A 202 18.67 -3.47 -11.05
N GLY A 203 19.03 -3.13 -9.81
CA GLY A 203 20.19 -3.71 -9.11
C GLY A 203 19.94 -5.09 -8.50
N VAL A 204 18.67 -5.49 -8.31
CA VAL A 204 18.33 -6.80 -7.74
C VAL A 204 18.02 -7.79 -8.86
N PRO A 205 18.80 -8.90 -8.99
CA PRO A 205 18.52 -9.92 -9.99
C PRO A 205 17.13 -10.50 -9.83
N VAL A 206 16.37 -10.54 -10.93
CA VAL A 206 15.05 -11.17 -10.96
C VAL A 206 15.25 -12.69 -10.93
N PRO A 207 14.58 -13.45 -10.04
CA PRO A 207 14.65 -14.89 -10.07
C PRO A 207 14.14 -15.41 -11.42
N SER A 208 14.92 -16.30 -12.06
CA SER A 208 14.46 -17.03 -13.22
C SER A 208 13.36 -18.00 -12.75
N GLU A 209 12.21 -18.00 -13.39
CA GLU A 209 11.14 -18.96 -13.13
C GLU A 209 11.68 -20.38 -13.41
N ALA A 210 12.16 -21.06 -12.38
CA ALA A 210 12.16 -22.50 -12.39
C ALA A 210 10.70 -22.91 -12.15
N ILE A 211 9.95 -23.12 -13.22
CA ILE A 211 8.69 -23.88 -13.18
C ILE A 211 9.10 -25.29 -12.75
N SER A 212 9.19 -25.52 -11.46
CA SER A 212 9.20 -26.88 -10.93
C SER A 212 7.76 -27.39 -11.08
N SER A 213 7.49 -27.97 -12.24
CA SER A 213 6.38 -28.88 -12.46
C SER A 213 6.55 -30.05 -11.49
N ASN A 214 6.03 -29.92 -10.27
CA ASN A 214 5.72 -31.07 -9.45
C ASN A 214 4.41 -31.70 -9.97
N GLY A 215 4.45 -32.15 -11.22
CA GLY A 215 3.64 -33.22 -11.71
C GLY A 215 4.48 -34.51 -11.63
N ASP A 216 3.92 -35.51 -11.01
CA ASP A 216 4.35 -36.91 -10.87
C ASP A 216 5.07 -37.25 -9.55
N ASN A 217 4.22 -37.67 -8.57
CA ASN A 217 4.35 -39.02 -8.04
C ASN A 217 3.07 -39.42 -7.30
N LEU A 218 2.33 -40.32 -7.94
CA LEU A 218 1.47 -41.43 -7.48
C LEU A 218 1.10 -41.49 -5.99
#